data_71c7f3cf6a835e6ec5ed66fb6e47883a
#
_entry.id   71c7f3cf6a835e6ec5ed66fb6e47883a
#
_cell.length_a   1.000
_cell.length_b   1.000
_cell.length_c   1.000
_cell.angle_alpha   90.00
_cell.angle_beta   90.00
_cell.angle_gamma   90.00
#
_symmetry.space_group_name_H-M   'P 1'
#
loop_
_entity.id
_entity.type
_entity.pdbx_description
1 polymer ?
#
loop_
_entity_poly.entity_id
_entity_poly.type
_entity_poly.pdbx_seq_one_letter_code
_entity_poly.pdbx_strand_id
1 'polypeptide(L)'
;MFAKRLENLHPYVPGEQPKDRDYIKLNANENPFPPHESVAAAIKTAVTEKIEKLGLYPDPDSTELRKAIADMLNETGGVLNTAKVSGNKCSPSEDNKIPFSVTPDMIFCGNGSDEVLSFVFYTFFDSDRPLVLPEFTYSFYPVYCGYYNIPMNPIKLRKDWTLDTEKMLSEANKTDSCTIFANPNAPTGIEIKREDVAAMIRRAPKDRIFIVDEAYADFGKESCIPLLKEFDNLVIVRTFSKSLSFAGMRLGYVVSSPDLIKSIFTVKNSFNHFPVDFLAQTAGTASCKAAAYYAKNAAAIVQERDKFSAFLRKNGWFVID
;
A
#
# COMPACT_ATOMS: atom_id res chain seq x y z
N MET A 1 -21.75 -23.87 -19.37
CA MET A 1 -20.32 -24.24 -19.43
C MET A 1 -19.52 -23.08 -18.85
N PHE A 2 -18.71 -23.34 -17.81
CA PHE A 2 -17.87 -22.30 -17.20
C PHE A 2 -16.52 -22.19 -17.92
N ALA A 3 -15.83 -21.05 -17.75
CA ALA A 3 -14.48 -20.89 -18.28
C ALA A 3 -13.50 -21.79 -17.51
N LYS A 4 -12.59 -22.49 -18.18
CA LYS A 4 -11.63 -23.43 -17.58
C LYS A 4 -10.77 -22.81 -16.47
N ARG A 5 -10.46 -21.51 -16.58
CA ARG A 5 -9.69 -20.77 -15.54
C ARG A 5 -10.34 -20.76 -14.16
N LEU A 6 -11.66 -21.01 -14.05
CA LEU A 6 -12.34 -21.09 -12.74
C LEU A 6 -12.00 -22.37 -11.97
N GLU A 7 -11.56 -23.43 -12.64
CA GLU A 7 -11.23 -24.72 -12.01
C GLU A 7 -10.06 -24.63 -11.05
N ASN A 8 -9.13 -23.68 -11.30
CA ASN A 8 -7.91 -23.48 -10.51
C ASN A 8 -7.95 -22.18 -9.68
N LEU A 9 -9.09 -21.51 -9.61
CA LEU A 9 -9.22 -20.27 -8.88
C LEU A 9 -9.59 -20.53 -7.41
N HIS A 10 -8.70 -20.16 -6.49
CA HIS A 10 -8.89 -20.24 -5.06
C HIS A 10 -9.15 -18.85 -4.48
N PRO A 11 -10.42 -18.49 -4.21
CA PRO A 11 -10.74 -17.15 -3.71
C PRO A 11 -10.23 -16.95 -2.28
N TYR A 12 -9.92 -15.71 -1.95
CA TYR A 12 -9.63 -15.31 -0.59
C TYR A 12 -10.87 -15.50 0.29
N VAL A 13 -10.67 -16.08 1.48
CA VAL A 13 -11.73 -16.21 2.49
C VAL A 13 -11.48 -15.13 3.56
N PRO A 14 -12.36 -14.12 3.67
CA PRO A 14 -12.22 -13.09 4.69
C PRO A 14 -12.39 -13.69 6.09
N GLY A 15 -11.72 -13.09 7.08
CA GLY A 15 -11.86 -13.46 8.47
C GLY A 15 -13.31 -13.31 8.97
N GLU A 16 -13.64 -13.98 10.05
CA GLU A 16 -14.97 -13.97 10.65
C GLU A 16 -15.48 -12.55 10.92
N GLN A 17 -16.76 -12.34 10.66
CA GLN A 17 -17.47 -11.08 10.88
C GLN A 17 -18.77 -11.37 11.65
N PRO A 18 -18.70 -11.78 12.95
CA PRO A 18 -19.86 -12.13 13.72
C PRO A 18 -20.76 -10.89 13.93
N LYS A 19 -22.10 -11.12 13.97
CA LYS A 19 -23.13 -10.06 14.08
C LYS A 19 -24.07 -10.28 15.26
N ASP A 20 -23.78 -11.26 16.12
CA ASP A 20 -24.62 -11.67 17.23
C ASP A 20 -24.51 -10.75 18.45
N ARG A 21 -23.43 -10.00 18.57
CA ARG A 21 -23.16 -9.01 19.63
C ARG A 21 -22.03 -8.06 19.21
N ASP A 22 -21.78 -7.03 20.02
CA ASP A 22 -20.61 -6.16 19.85
C ASP A 22 -19.32 -6.87 20.26
N TYR A 23 -18.32 -6.83 19.39
CA TYR A 23 -17.00 -7.40 19.59
C TYR A 23 -15.91 -6.32 19.49
N ILE A 24 -14.83 -6.50 20.24
CA ILE A 24 -13.59 -5.78 19.97
C ILE A 24 -12.94 -6.47 18.77
N LYS A 25 -13.03 -5.86 17.60
CA LYS A 25 -12.54 -6.43 16.34
C LYS A 25 -11.04 -6.22 16.19
N LEU A 26 -10.27 -7.32 16.19
CA LEU A 26 -8.80 -7.31 16.07
C LEU A 26 -8.26 -8.14 14.89
N ASN A 27 -9.14 -8.66 14.03
CA ASN A 27 -8.79 -9.65 13.00
C ASN A 27 -8.53 -9.08 11.60
N ALA A 28 -8.65 -7.75 11.39
CA ALA A 28 -8.49 -7.13 10.07
C ALA A 28 -7.51 -5.95 10.05
N ASN A 29 -6.81 -5.70 11.16
CA ASN A 29 -5.85 -4.59 11.31
C ASN A 29 -6.48 -3.24 10.92
N GLU A 30 -7.74 -3.02 11.33
CA GLU A 30 -8.43 -1.74 11.16
C GLU A 30 -7.88 -0.73 12.17
N ASN A 31 -7.88 0.54 11.80
CA ASN A 31 -7.40 1.62 12.65
C ASN A 31 -8.42 1.88 13.78
N PRO A 32 -8.01 1.92 15.07
CA PRO A 32 -8.91 2.19 16.18
C PRO A 32 -9.37 3.65 16.25
N PHE A 33 -8.68 4.56 15.58
CA PHE A 33 -9.07 5.97 15.51
C PHE A 33 -10.00 6.21 14.32
N PRO A 34 -11.06 7.05 14.47
CA PRO A 34 -11.91 7.41 13.35
C PRO A 34 -11.17 8.28 12.32
N PRO A 35 -11.70 8.46 11.10
CA PRO A 35 -11.24 9.49 10.19
C PRO A 35 -11.37 10.89 10.83
N HIS A 36 -10.51 11.82 10.40
CA HIS A 36 -10.56 13.21 10.83
C HIS A 36 -11.93 13.86 10.52
N GLU A 37 -12.39 14.79 11.37
CA GLU A 37 -13.70 15.44 11.23
C GLU A 37 -13.91 16.16 9.88
N SER A 38 -12.84 16.65 9.25
CA SER A 38 -12.88 17.24 7.91
C SER A 38 -13.36 16.28 6.83
N VAL A 39 -13.17 14.99 7.02
CA VAL A 39 -13.65 13.93 6.11
C VAL A 39 -15.18 13.87 6.16
N ALA A 40 -15.75 13.82 7.36
CA ALA A 40 -17.21 13.83 7.54
C ALA A 40 -17.83 15.12 7.01
N ALA A 41 -17.19 16.27 7.25
CA ALA A 41 -17.62 17.56 6.73
C ALA A 41 -17.60 17.59 5.19
N ALA A 42 -16.54 17.07 4.56
CA ALA A 42 -16.41 17.02 3.10
C ALA A 42 -17.50 16.12 2.47
N ILE A 43 -17.76 14.94 3.06
CA ILE A 43 -18.84 14.04 2.61
C ILE A 43 -20.19 14.74 2.76
N LYS A 44 -20.47 15.35 3.92
CA LYS A 44 -21.71 16.10 4.16
C LYS A 44 -21.92 17.18 3.09
N THR A 45 -20.93 18.02 2.83
CA THR A 45 -20.99 19.05 1.79
C THR A 45 -21.25 18.41 0.40
N ALA A 46 -20.58 17.31 0.09
CA ALA A 46 -20.77 16.62 -1.18
C ALA A 46 -22.21 16.13 -1.40
N VAL A 47 -22.87 15.59 -0.36
CA VAL A 47 -24.23 15.05 -0.47
C VAL A 47 -25.34 16.08 -0.24
N THR A 48 -25.04 17.27 0.32
CA THR A 48 -26.05 18.33 0.56
C THR A 48 -25.97 19.47 -0.46
N GLU A 49 -24.75 19.88 -0.83
CA GLU A 49 -24.54 21.06 -1.68
C GLU A 49 -24.11 20.71 -3.11
N LYS A 50 -23.76 19.45 -3.35
CA LYS A 50 -23.27 18.95 -4.66
C LYS A 50 -23.93 17.63 -5.03
N ILE A 51 -25.18 17.44 -4.60
CA ILE A 51 -25.92 16.17 -4.80
C ILE A 51 -26.03 15.82 -6.28
N GLU A 52 -26.10 16.81 -7.17
CA GLU A 52 -26.13 16.60 -8.62
C GLU A 52 -24.90 15.87 -9.17
N LYS A 53 -23.76 15.96 -8.47
CA LYS A 53 -22.54 15.25 -8.85
C LYS A 53 -22.67 13.72 -8.74
N LEU A 54 -23.60 13.22 -7.90
CA LEU A 54 -23.85 11.77 -7.81
C LEU A 54 -24.53 11.21 -9.06
N GLY A 55 -25.17 12.05 -9.86
CA GLY A 55 -25.73 11.67 -11.16
C GLY A 55 -24.74 11.70 -12.33
N LEU A 56 -23.50 12.10 -12.09
CA LEU A 56 -22.43 12.22 -13.09
C LEU A 56 -21.31 11.24 -12.79
N TYR A 57 -20.61 10.80 -13.85
CA TYR A 57 -19.36 10.05 -13.64
C TYR A 57 -18.34 10.92 -12.90
N PRO A 58 -17.57 10.33 -11.98
CA PRO A 58 -16.50 11.04 -11.29
C PRO A 58 -15.34 11.37 -12.23
N ASP A 59 -14.37 12.15 -11.76
CA ASP A 59 -13.11 12.36 -12.48
C ASP A 59 -12.40 11.01 -12.67
N PRO A 60 -12.22 10.51 -13.91
CA PRO A 60 -11.60 9.21 -14.18
C PRO A 60 -10.15 9.14 -13.75
N ASP A 61 -9.47 10.27 -13.67
CA ASP A 61 -8.05 10.36 -13.34
C ASP A 61 -7.81 10.76 -11.88
N SER A 62 -8.89 11.03 -11.10
CA SER A 62 -8.82 11.43 -9.68
C SER A 62 -7.83 12.58 -9.45
N THR A 63 -7.85 13.60 -10.28
CA THR A 63 -6.84 14.66 -10.39
C THR A 63 -6.60 15.38 -9.06
N GLU A 64 -7.67 15.84 -8.39
CA GLU A 64 -7.57 16.54 -7.10
C GLU A 64 -7.06 15.61 -5.99
N LEU A 65 -7.49 14.34 -6.00
CA LEU A 65 -7.04 13.35 -5.03
C LEU A 65 -5.55 13.03 -5.23
N ARG A 66 -5.09 12.82 -6.47
CA ARG A 66 -3.67 12.58 -6.79
C ARG A 66 -2.80 13.75 -6.35
N LYS A 67 -3.28 14.98 -6.57
CA LYS A 67 -2.59 16.19 -6.07
C LYS A 67 -2.50 16.18 -4.55
N ALA A 68 -3.60 15.91 -3.84
CA ALA A 68 -3.62 15.91 -2.38
C ALA A 68 -2.72 14.80 -1.80
N ILE A 69 -2.65 13.63 -2.44
CA ILE A 69 -1.71 12.55 -2.06
C ILE A 69 -0.26 13.02 -2.25
N ALA A 70 0.07 13.61 -3.39
CA ALA A 70 1.42 14.12 -3.65
C ALA A 70 1.84 15.17 -2.61
N ASP A 71 0.94 16.14 -2.30
CA ASP A 71 1.16 17.17 -1.29
C ASP A 71 1.40 16.53 0.11
N MET A 72 0.57 15.55 0.50
CA MET A 72 0.72 14.82 1.77
C MET A 72 2.06 14.06 1.85
N LEU A 73 2.47 13.38 0.78
CA LEU A 73 3.73 12.65 0.76
C LEU A 73 4.93 13.59 0.86
N ASN A 74 4.90 14.72 0.18
CA ASN A 74 5.93 15.77 0.29
C ASN A 74 6.00 16.35 1.71
N GLU A 75 4.85 16.52 2.37
CA GLU A 75 4.76 17.07 3.73
C GLU A 75 5.22 16.06 4.79
N THR A 76 4.97 14.77 4.61
CA THR A 76 5.24 13.73 5.61
C THR A 76 6.53 12.95 5.37
N GLY A 77 7.11 13.05 4.18
CA GLY A 77 8.22 12.18 3.76
C GLY A 77 7.78 10.75 3.48
N GLY A 78 6.47 10.51 3.36
CA GLY A 78 5.88 9.20 3.09
C GLY A 78 5.80 8.27 4.31
N VAL A 79 6.05 8.75 5.55
CA VAL A 79 5.90 7.96 6.79
C VAL A 79 5.28 8.80 7.89
N LEU A 80 4.02 8.54 8.21
CA LEU A 80 3.24 9.38 9.13
C LEU A 80 3.78 9.36 10.56
N ASN A 81 4.10 8.19 11.13
CA ASN A 81 4.50 8.11 12.55
C ASN A 81 5.83 8.81 12.85
N THR A 82 6.70 8.99 11.85
CA THR A 82 8.00 9.68 12.01
C THR A 82 7.95 11.15 11.63
N ALA A 83 6.85 11.62 11.05
CA ALA A 83 6.67 13.02 10.67
C ALA A 83 6.63 13.93 11.90
N LYS A 84 7.34 15.04 11.84
CA LYS A 84 7.34 16.06 12.90
C LYS A 84 6.06 16.88 12.79
N VAL A 85 5.26 16.94 13.85
CA VAL A 85 3.97 17.64 13.88
C VAL A 85 4.09 18.96 14.63
N SER A 86 3.66 20.05 13.99
CA SER A 86 3.54 21.38 14.59
C SER A 86 2.17 21.97 14.27
N GLY A 87 1.29 22.00 15.28
CA GLY A 87 -0.12 22.38 15.07
C GLY A 87 -0.81 21.41 14.11
N ASN A 88 -1.30 21.92 12.98
CA ASN A 88 -1.96 21.16 11.93
C ASN A 88 -1.04 20.85 10.72
N LYS A 89 0.26 21.09 10.84
CA LYS A 89 1.24 20.85 9.78
C LYS A 89 2.17 19.72 10.13
N CYS A 90 2.63 19.01 9.11
CA CYS A 90 3.71 18.05 9.20
C CYS A 90 4.97 18.56 8.50
N SER A 91 6.10 17.97 8.88
CA SER A 91 7.34 18.02 8.11
C SER A 91 8.01 16.63 8.21
N PRO A 92 8.75 16.18 7.18
CA PRO A 92 9.41 14.91 7.23
C PRO A 92 10.50 14.86 8.32
N SER A 93 10.77 13.68 8.85
CA SER A 93 12.01 13.43 9.58
C SER A 93 13.20 13.55 8.62
N GLU A 94 14.40 13.77 9.16
CA GLU A 94 15.60 13.87 8.30
C GLU A 94 15.82 12.60 7.46
N ASP A 95 15.56 11.42 8.07
CA ASP A 95 15.73 10.12 7.40
C ASP A 95 14.71 9.86 6.30
N ASN A 96 13.53 10.50 6.36
CA ASN A 96 12.44 10.34 5.39
C ASN A 96 12.26 11.55 4.45
N LYS A 97 13.24 12.44 4.40
CA LYS A 97 13.19 13.56 3.46
C LYS A 97 13.25 13.06 2.01
N ILE A 98 12.21 13.36 1.24
CA ILE A 98 12.15 13.02 -0.18
C ILE A 98 13.03 14.03 -0.95
N PRO A 99 14.05 13.58 -1.72
CA PRO A 99 15.03 14.45 -2.35
C PRO A 99 14.55 15.07 -3.69
N PHE A 100 13.25 15.00 -3.96
CA PHE A 100 12.57 15.58 -5.12
C PHE A 100 11.13 15.92 -4.72
N SER A 101 10.37 16.54 -5.60
CA SER A 101 8.94 16.77 -5.39
C SER A 101 8.14 15.61 -5.99
N VAL A 102 7.34 14.92 -5.18
CA VAL A 102 6.34 13.98 -5.69
C VAL A 102 5.26 14.80 -6.38
N THR A 103 4.92 14.41 -7.61
CA THR A 103 3.96 15.12 -8.46
C THR A 103 2.74 14.23 -8.78
N PRO A 104 1.60 14.79 -9.16
CA PRO A 104 0.39 14.00 -9.44
C PRO A 104 0.56 12.95 -10.54
N ASP A 105 1.43 13.15 -11.51
CA ASP A 105 1.75 12.18 -12.57
C ASP A 105 2.54 10.96 -12.08
N MET A 106 3.10 11.02 -10.88
CA MET A 106 3.71 9.89 -10.18
C MET A 106 2.69 9.06 -9.37
N ILE A 107 1.41 9.42 -9.36
CA ILE A 107 0.37 8.80 -8.52
C ILE A 107 -0.71 8.15 -9.40
N PHE A 108 -1.12 6.94 -9.03
CA PHE A 108 -2.30 6.27 -9.54
C PHE A 108 -3.24 5.92 -8.38
N CYS A 109 -4.56 6.13 -8.51
CA CYS A 109 -5.56 5.80 -7.49
C CYS A 109 -6.50 4.69 -7.96
N GLY A 110 -6.93 3.82 -7.03
CA GLY A 110 -7.90 2.75 -7.27
C GLY A 110 -8.76 2.45 -6.05
N ASN A 111 -9.72 1.56 -6.21
CA ASN A 111 -10.71 1.18 -5.19
C ASN A 111 -10.10 0.21 -4.16
N GLY A 112 -9.29 0.76 -3.26
CA GLY A 112 -8.46 0.02 -2.32
C GLY A 112 -7.17 -0.52 -2.93
N SER A 113 -6.22 -0.92 -2.08
CA SER A 113 -4.98 -1.56 -2.55
C SER A 113 -5.23 -2.86 -3.29
N ASP A 114 -6.35 -3.53 -3.07
CA ASP A 114 -6.70 -4.76 -3.78
C ASP A 114 -6.88 -4.51 -5.28
N GLU A 115 -7.67 -3.49 -5.67
CA GLU A 115 -7.83 -3.15 -7.08
C GLU A 115 -6.52 -2.59 -7.66
N VAL A 116 -5.82 -1.74 -6.91
CA VAL A 116 -4.51 -1.22 -7.30
C VAL A 116 -3.52 -2.33 -7.59
N LEU A 117 -3.39 -3.32 -6.70
CA LEU A 117 -2.55 -4.50 -6.90
C LEU A 117 -3.01 -5.32 -8.11
N SER A 118 -4.31 -5.46 -8.33
CA SER A 118 -4.85 -6.15 -9.51
C SER A 118 -4.37 -5.51 -10.82
N PHE A 119 -4.39 -4.17 -10.90
CA PHE A 119 -3.85 -3.44 -12.06
C PHE A 119 -2.33 -3.57 -12.17
N VAL A 120 -1.60 -3.53 -11.05
CA VAL A 120 -0.15 -3.72 -10.99
C VAL A 120 0.23 -5.12 -11.49
N PHE A 121 -0.47 -6.15 -11.03
CA PHE A 121 -0.23 -7.54 -11.47
C PHE A 121 -0.45 -7.70 -12.96
N TYR A 122 -1.55 -7.17 -13.49
CA TYR A 122 -1.83 -7.23 -14.92
C TYR A 122 -0.82 -6.44 -15.77
N THR A 123 -0.30 -5.33 -15.25
CA THR A 123 0.61 -4.45 -15.98
C THR A 123 2.02 -5.03 -16.09
N PHE A 124 2.53 -5.67 -15.02
CA PHE A 124 3.96 -5.95 -14.88
C PHE A 124 4.33 -7.42 -14.80
N PHE A 125 3.35 -8.33 -14.65
CA PHE A 125 3.63 -9.76 -14.57
C PHE A 125 2.97 -10.52 -15.70
N ASP A 126 3.65 -11.54 -16.20
CA ASP A 126 3.17 -12.39 -17.28
C ASP A 126 3.16 -13.85 -16.87
N SER A 127 2.41 -14.68 -17.61
CA SER A 127 2.26 -16.11 -17.35
C SER A 127 3.48 -16.95 -17.73
N ASP A 128 4.43 -16.39 -18.50
CA ASP A 128 5.64 -17.07 -18.95
C ASP A 128 6.80 -17.02 -17.94
N ARG A 129 6.70 -16.18 -16.90
CA ARG A 129 7.74 -15.97 -15.89
C ARG A 129 7.17 -16.07 -14.49
N PRO A 130 7.86 -16.76 -13.56
CA PRO A 130 7.40 -16.85 -12.18
C PRO A 130 7.56 -15.49 -11.47
N LEU A 131 6.61 -15.15 -10.62
CA LEU A 131 6.76 -14.04 -9.68
C LEU A 131 7.54 -14.51 -8.47
N VAL A 132 8.64 -13.82 -8.13
CA VAL A 132 9.42 -14.07 -6.92
C VAL A 132 8.84 -13.26 -5.77
N LEU A 133 8.45 -13.95 -4.69
CA LEU A 133 7.82 -13.36 -3.51
C LEU A 133 8.24 -14.13 -2.24
N PRO A 134 8.11 -13.53 -1.03
CA PRO A 134 8.34 -14.27 0.22
C PRO A 134 7.28 -15.35 0.44
N GLU A 135 7.67 -16.49 1.05
CA GLU A 135 6.76 -17.59 1.41
C GLU A 135 5.64 -17.14 2.36
N PHE A 136 5.99 -16.36 3.38
CA PHE A 136 5.03 -15.73 4.30
C PHE A 136 4.97 -14.23 4.03
N THR A 137 3.94 -13.81 3.33
CA THR A 137 3.69 -12.41 2.96
C THR A 137 2.18 -12.15 2.87
N TYR A 138 1.76 -11.04 2.28
CA TYR A 138 0.34 -10.72 2.14
C TYR A 138 -0.39 -11.83 1.37
N SER A 139 -1.38 -12.44 2.03
CA SER A 139 -2.05 -13.67 1.55
C SER A 139 -2.84 -13.50 0.25
N PHE A 140 -3.03 -12.27 -0.21
CA PHE A 140 -3.74 -12.01 -1.47
C PHE A 140 -2.85 -12.09 -2.72
N TYR A 141 -1.50 -12.05 -2.60
CA TYR A 141 -0.62 -12.20 -3.77
C TYR A 141 -0.81 -13.55 -4.49
N PRO A 142 -0.89 -14.69 -3.79
CA PRO A 142 -1.23 -15.97 -4.44
C PRO A 142 -2.59 -15.96 -5.14
N VAL A 143 -3.57 -15.22 -4.63
CA VAL A 143 -4.89 -15.08 -5.28
C VAL A 143 -4.77 -14.37 -6.63
N TYR A 144 -4.00 -13.27 -6.70
CA TYR A 144 -3.73 -12.60 -7.98
C TYR A 144 -2.95 -13.49 -8.94
N CYS A 145 -1.94 -14.23 -8.44
CA CYS A 145 -1.18 -15.16 -9.26
C CYS A 145 -2.12 -16.23 -9.89
N GLY A 146 -3.03 -16.79 -9.10
CA GLY A 146 -4.06 -17.71 -9.62
C GLY A 146 -5.01 -17.05 -10.61
N TYR A 147 -5.46 -15.83 -10.35
CA TYR A 147 -6.39 -15.10 -11.20
C TYR A 147 -5.79 -14.74 -12.58
N TYR A 148 -4.52 -14.32 -12.60
CA TYR A 148 -3.81 -13.93 -13.81
C TYR A 148 -2.96 -15.05 -14.42
N ASN A 149 -3.01 -16.26 -13.85
CA ASN A 149 -2.23 -17.43 -14.28
C ASN A 149 -0.72 -17.16 -14.28
N ILE A 150 -0.21 -16.50 -13.24
CA ILE A 150 1.20 -16.17 -13.04
C ILE A 150 1.82 -17.26 -12.16
N PRO A 151 2.88 -17.97 -12.60
CA PRO A 151 3.60 -18.91 -11.76
C PRO A 151 4.24 -18.22 -10.57
N MET A 152 4.35 -18.90 -9.43
CA MET A 152 4.98 -18.37 -8.22
C MET A 152 6.29 -19.07 -7.91
N ASN A 153 7.28 -18.30 -7.45
CA ASN A 153 8.53 -18.81 -6.86
C ASN A 153 8.66 -18.26 -5.44
N PRO A 154 8.04 -18.92 -4.43
CA PRO A 154 8.07 -18.45 -3.05
C PRO A 154 9.45 -18.70 -2.42
N ILE A 155 10.02 -17.67 -1.81
CA ILE A 155 11.31 -17.70 -1.14
C ILE A 155 11.10 -17.80 0.36
N LYS A 156 11.72 -18.80 0.99
CA LYS A 156 11.66 -19.01 2.44
C LYS A 156 12.24 -17.83 3.19
N LEU A 157 11.58 -17.45 4.27
CA LEU A 157 12.14 -16.47 5.21
C LEU A 157 13.37 -17.06 5.91
N ARG A 158 14.24 -16.20 6.42
CA ARG A 158 15.34 -16.61 7.28
C ARG A 158 14.81 -17.10 8.64
N LYS A 159 15.67 -17.72 9.44
CA LYS A 159 15.29 -18.27 10.76
C LYS A 159 14.79 -17.20 11.74
N ASP A 160 15.20 -15.96 11.56
CA ASP A 160 14.77 -14.78 12.32
C ASP A 160 13.54 -14.09 11.74
N TRP A 161 12.86 -14.72 10.79
CA TRP A 161 11.68 -14.23 10.06
C TRP A 161 11.92 -13.05 9.10
N THR A 162 13.18 -12.62 8.91
CA THR A 162 13.54 -11.61 7.92
C THR A 162 13.44 -12.17 6.50
N LEU A 163 13.19 -11.28 5.54
CA LEU A 163 13.20 -11.64 4.12
C LEU A 163 14.64 -11.97 3.66
N ASP A 164 14.79 -13.05 2.92
CA ASP A 164 16.07 -13.39 2.29
C ASP A 164 16.21 -12.66 0.95
N THR A 165 16.58 -11.39 1.03
CA THR A 165 16.73 -10.49 -0.13
C THR A 165 17.76 -10.99 -1.15
N GLU A 166 18.84 -11.62 -0.67
CA GLU A 166 19.88 -12.23 -1.52
C GLU A 166 19.31 -13.40 -2.34
N LYS A 167 18.57 -14.28 -1.67
CA LYS A 167 17.94 -15.42 -2.34
C LYS A 167 16.86 -14.97 -3.30
N MET A 168 16.03 -13.98 -2.91
CA MET A 168 15.01 -13.39 -3.79
C MET A 168 15.63 -12.84 -5.06
N LEU A 169 16.68 -12.02 -4.95
CA LEU A 169 17.38 -11.44 -6.10
C LEU A 169 18.03 -12.52 -6.98
N SER A 170 18.69 -13.51 -6.36
CA SER A 170 19.32 -14.61 -7.08
C SER A 170 18.30 -15.40 -7.92
N GLU A 171 17.15 -15.75 -7.34
CA GLU A 171 16.11 -16.48 -8.06
C GLU A 171 15.42 -15.62 -9.13
N ALA A 172 15.16 -14.34 -8.84
CA ALA A 172 14.63 -13.41 -9.85
C ALA A 172 15.56 -13.27 -11.06
N ASN A 173 16.87 -13.16 -10.83
CA ASN A 173 17.85 -13.07 -11.92
C ASN A 173 17.96 -14.36 -12.74
N LYS A 174 17.81 -15.54 -12.12
CA LYS A 174 17.84 -16.84 -12.81
C LYS A 174 16.63 -17.07 -13.72
N THR A 175 15.47 -16.60 -13.30
CA THR A 175 14.18 -16.84 -13.95
C THR A 175 13.68 -15.67 -14.75
N ASP A 176 14.48 -14.63 -14.89
CA ASP A 176 14.13 -13.38 -15.59
C ASP A 176 12.85 -12.73 -15.04
N SER A 177 12.68 -12.75 -13.72
CA SER A 177 11.43 -12.46 -13.01
C SER A 177 11.42 -11.11 -12.33
N CYS A 178 10.22 -10.54 -12.18
CA CYS A 178 9.95 -9.43 -11.26
C CYS A 178 9.84 -9.93 -9.81
N THR A 179 9.86 -9.00 -8.85
CA THR A 179 9.70 -9.30 -7.43
C THR A 179 8.61 -8.45 -6.82
N ILE A 180 7.88 -9.03 -5.85
CA ILE A 180 6.97 -8.32 -4.96
C ILE A 180 7.22 -8.72 -3.51
N PHE A 181 7.21 -7.75 -2.62
CA PHE A 181 7.23 -7.97 -1.17
C PHE A 181 6.55 -6.82 -0.44
N ALA A 182 5.98 -7.11 0.72
CA ALA A 182 5.46 -6.09 1.62
C ALA A 182 6.59 -5.53 2.51
N ASN A 183 6.58 -4.22 2.77
CA ASN A 183 7.54 -3.57 3.63
C ASN A 183 6.91 -2.44 4.47
N PRO A 184 6.69 -2.62 5.79
CA PRO A 184 6.93 -3.82 6.59
C PRO A 184 6.19 -5.07 6.09
N ASN A 185 6.80 -6.26 6.22
CA ASN A 185 6.19 -7.49 5.76
C ASN A 185 4.99 -7.88 6.63
N ALA A 186 3.92 -8.33 6.00
CA ALA A 186 2.77 -8.92 6.68
C ALA A 186 2.78 -10.44 6.41
N PRO A 187 2.74 -11.35 7.43
CA PRO A 187 2.31 -11.06 8.81
C PRO A 187 3.45 -10.79 9.81
N THR A 188 4.73 -10.81 9.42
CA THR A 188 5.86 -10.79 10.36
C THR A 188 6.06 -9.44 11.06
N GLY A 189 5.64 -8.34 10.42
CA GLY A 189 5.85 -6.97 10.90
C GLY A 189 7.28 -6.44 10.68
N ILE A 190 8.18 -7.27 10.16
CA ILE A 190 9.59 -6.92 9.96
C ILE A 190 9.75 -5.99 8.75
N GLU A 191 10.51 -4.95 8.93
CA GLU A 191 10.87 -3.96 7.90
C GLU A 191 12.26 -4.25 7.32
N ILE A 192 12.38 -4.20 5.99
CA ILE A 192 13.67 -4.14 5.28
C ILE A 192 14.09 -2.67 5.22
N LYS A 193 15.34 -2.38 5.52
CA LYS A 193 15.88 -1.02 5.37
C LYS A 193 15.83 -0.56 3.92
N ARG A 194 15.52 0.70 3.71
CA ARG A 194 15.47 1.31 2.37
C ARG A 194 16.79 1.12 1.59
N GLU A 195 17.93 1.15 2.28
CA GLU A 195 19.23 0.94 1.66
C GLU A 195 19.39 -0.49 1.13
N ASP A 196 18.88 -1.50 1.86
CA ASP A 196 18.92 -2.90 1.42
C ASP A 196 18.02 -3.12 0.19
N VAL A 197 16.85 -2.46 0.15
CA VAL A 197 15.98 -2.44 -1.04
C VAL A 197 16.71 -1.80 -2.22
N ALA A 198 17.38 -0.66 -2.02
CA ALA A 198 18.18 -0.01 -3.05
C ALA A 198 19.30 -0.92 -3.56
N ALA A 199 19.98 -1.64 -2.66
CA ALA A 199 21.04 -2.59 -3.02
C ALA A 199 20.52 -3.75 -3.85
N MET A 200 19.29 -4.24 -3.58
CA MET A 200 18.63 -5.25 -4.43
C MET A 200 18.40 -4.71 -5.85
N ILE A 201 17.80 -3.53 -5.97
CA ILE A 201 17.44 -2.94 -7.27
C ILE A 201 18.69 -2.64 -8.11
N ARG A 202 19.77 -2.09 -7.51
CA ARG A 202 21.04 -1.82 -8.22
C ARG A 202 21.70 -3.04 -8.82
N ARG A 203 21.48 -4.22 -8.23
CA ARG A 203 22.06 -5.51 -8.66
C ARG A 203 21.18 -6.28 -9.63
N ALA A 204 20.00 -5.79 -9.92
CA ALA A 204 19.08 -6.36 -10.89
C ALA A 204 19.24 -5.69 -12.26
N PRO A 205 18.85 -6.35 -13.36
CA PRO A 205 18.67 -5.71 -14.66
C PRO A 205 17.71 -4.52 -14.59
N LYS A 206 17.98 -3.45 -15.34
CA LYS A 206 17.20 -2.19 -15.27
C LYS A 206 15.75 -2.32 -15.76
N ASP A 207 15.47 -3.29 -16.58
CA ASP A 207 14.13 -3.60 -17.10
C ASP A 207 13.29 -4.44 -16.12
N ARG A 208 13.86 -4.80 -14.96
CA ARG A 208 13.21 -5.62 -13.95
C ARG A 208 12.40 -4.76 -12.99
N ILE A 209 11.11 -5.00 -12.91
CA ILE A 209 10.21 -4.27 -12.02
C ILE A 209 10.29 -4.81 -10.59
N PHE A 210 10.43 -3.90 -9.63
CA PHE A 210 10.35 -4.16 -8.20
C PHE A 210 9.09 -3.54 -7.65
N ILE A 211 8.27 -4.36 -6.97
CA ILE A 211 7.06 -3.89 -6.30
C ILE A 211 7.25 -4.00 -4.80
N VAL A 212 7.12 -2.86 -4.13
CA VAL A 212 7.15 -2.75 -2.67
C VAL A 212 5.76 -2.35 -2.19
N ASP A 213 5.10 -3.26 -1.48
CA ASP A 213 3.81 -2.99 -0.87
C ASP A 213 4.02 -2.35 0.51
N GLU A 214 3.79 -1.06 0.58
CA GLU A 214 3.95 -0.24 1.77
C GLU A 214 2.61 0.00 2.51
N ALA A 215 1.70 -0.97 2.53
CA ALA A 215 0.43 -0.84 3.24
C ALA A 215 0.59 -0.49 4.74
N TYR A 216 1.71 -0.86 5.34
CA TYR A 216 2.02 -0.61 6.75
C TYR A 216 3.20 0.34 6.99
N ALA A 217 3.75 0.98 5.97
CA ALA A 217 4.94 1.84 6.10
C ALA A 217 4.74 3.00 7.09
N ASP A 218 3.52 3.50 7.24
CA ASP A 218 3.20 4.55 8.20
C ASP A 218 3.36 4.14 9.68
N PHE A 219 3.54 2.85 9.97
CA PHE A 219 3.86 2.29 11.28
C PHE A 219 5.31 1.78 11.37
N GLY A 220 6.05 1.84 10.27
CA GLY A 220 7.47 1.52 10.14
C GLY A 220 8.36 2.73 10.38
N LYS A 221 9.61 2.64 9.93
CA LYS A 221 10.62 3.69 10.10
C LYS A 221 10.88 4.46 8.82
N GLU A 222 10.82 3.77 7.66
CA GLU A 222 11.25 4.28 6.37
C GLU A 222 10.24 3.97 5.27
N SER A 223 10.26 4.80 4.22
CA SER A 223 9.57 4.52 2.95
C SER A 223 10.58 4.38 1.81
N CYS A 224 10.25 3.60 0.81
CA CYS A 224 11.02 3.48 -0.43
C CYS A 224 10.76 4.63 -1.42
N ILE A 225 9.84 5.56 -1.14
CA ILE A 225 9.55 6.70 -2.02
C ILE A 225 10.80 7.50 -2.41
N PRO A 226 11.75 7.82 -1.50
CA PRO A 226 12.98 8.52 -1.89
C PRO A 226 13.82 7.82 -2.97
N LEU A 227 13.68 6.51 -3.12
CA LEU A 227 14.41 5.71 -4.11
C LEU A 227 13.93 5.97 -5.55
N LEU A 228 12.75 6.53 -5.75
CA LEU A 228 12.23 6.91 -7.07
C LEU A 228 13.07 7.98 -7.77
N LYS A 229 13.99 8.63 -7.05
CA LYS A 229 15.00 9.51 -7.66
C LYS A 229 16.04 8.73 -8.48
N GLU A 230 16.31 7.49 -8.09
CA GLU A 230 17.38 6.66 -8.68
C GLU A 230 16.81 5.55 -9.57
N PHE A 231 15.60 5.05 -9.26
CA PHE A 231 15.05 3.84 -9.87
C PHE A 231 13.69 4.10 -10.53
N ASP A 232 13.68 4.12 -11.86
CA ASP A 232 12.45 4.26 -12.65
C ASP A 232 11.63 2.96 -12.71
N ASN A 233 12.21 1.83 -12.28
CA ASN A 233 11.63 0.49 -12.28
C ASN A 233 11.05 0.06 -10.92
N LEU A 234 10.84 1.02 -10.00
CA LEU A 234 10.27 0.80 -8.68
C LEU A 234 8.79 1.21 -8.66
N VAL A 235 7.93 0.32 -8.18
CA VAL A 235 6.49 0.54 -7.96
C VAL A 235 6.20 0.41 -6.47
N ILE A 236 5.62 1.43 -5.85
CA ILE A 236 5.28 1.45 -4.44
C ILE A 236 3.75 1.48 -4.29
N VAL A 237 3.19 0.44 -3.68
CA VAL A 237 1.74 0.33 -3.43
C VAL A 237 1.41 0.81 -2.03
N ARG A 238 0.36 1.59 -1.89
CA ARG A 238 -0.09 2.20 -0.64
C ARG A 238 -1.59 2.06 -0.45
N THR A 239 -2.06 2.19 0.78
CA THR A 239 -3.48 2.12 1.12
C THR A 239 -3.90 3.19 2.12
N PHE A 240 -5.12 3.67 1.99
CA PHE A 240 -5.79 4.50 3.01
C PHE A 240 -6.41 3.66 4.14
N SER A 241 -6.53 2.34 3.95
CA SER A 241 -7.26 1.45 4.85
C SER A 241 -6.66 1.33 6.26
N LYS A 242 -5.36 1.60 6.41
CA LYS A 242 -4.61 1.38 7.66
C LYS A 242 -4.40 2.69 8.43
N SER A 243 -3.37 3.43 8.12
CA SER A 243 -3.00 4.65 8.86
C SER A 243 -4.01 5.79 8.72
N LEU A 244 -4.69 5.89 7.59
CA LEU A 244 -5.66 6.94 7.29
C LEU A 244 -7.11 6.60 7.67
N SER A 245 -7.36 5.45 8.34
CA SER A 245 -8.68 5.05 8.85
C SER A 245 -9.78 4.89 7.79
N PHE A 246 -9.44 4.47 6.56
CA PHE A 246 -10.32 4.44 5.39
C PHE A 246 -10.71 3.03 4.91
N ALA A 247 -10.61 2.01 5.76
CA ALA A 247 -10.92 0.63 5.34
C ALA A 247 -12.30 0.50 4.68
N GLY A 248 -13.32 1.19 5.21
CA GLY A 248 -14.68 1.20 4.68
C GLY A 248 -14.87 2.05 3.42
N MET A 249 -13.99 3.02 3.16
CA MET A 249 -14.08 3.92 2.00
C MET A 249 -13.32 3.41 0.77
N ARG A 250 -12.58 2.30 0.91
CA ARG A 250 -11.92 1.61 -0.19
C ARG A 250 -11.07 2.52 -1.08
N LEU A 251 -9.93 2.99 -0.58
CA LEU A 251 -9.02 3.83 -1.35
C LEU A 251 -7.57 3.32 -1.22
N GLY A 252 -6.89 3.17 -2.35
CA GLY A 252 -5.48 2.81 -2.43
C GLY A 252 -4.79 3.58 -3.56
N TYR A 253 -3.46 3.55 -3.58
CA TYR A 253 -2.70 4.25 -4.61
C TYR A 253 -1.34 3.60 -4.87
N VAL A 254 -0.77 3.92 -6.04
CA VAL A 254 0.62 3.65 -6.42
C VAL A 254 1.38 4.95 -6.44
N VAL A 255 2.65 4.89 -6.05
CA VAL A 255 3.67 5.91 -6.34
C VAL A 255 4.76 5.28 -7.17
N SER A 256 5.08 5.85 -8.34
CA SER A 256 6.10 5.33 -9.25
C SER A 256 6.57 6.40 -10.24
N SER A 257 7.47 6.03 -11.15
CA SER A 257 7.82 6.90 -12.28
C SER A 257 6.59 7.18 -13.17
N PRO A 258 6.51 8.37 -13.81
CA PRO A 258 5.37 8.72 -14.67
C PRO A 258 5.09 7.71 -15.79
N ASP A 259 6.12 7.07 -16.35
CA ASP A 259 5.97 6.09 -17.43
C ASP A 259 5.29 4.80 -16.94
N LEU A 260 5.66 4.31 -15.74
CA LEU A 260 5.00 3.16 -15.14
C LEU A 260 3.57 3.49 -14.74
N ILE A 261 3.32 4.68 -14.20
CA ILE A 261 1.96 5.16 -13.90
C ILE A 261 1.10 5.21 -15.15
N LYS A 262 1.62 5.71 -16.27
CA LYS A 262 0.92 5.73 -17.56
C LYS A 262 0.55 4.32 -18.04
N SER A 263 1.44 3.35 -17.81
CA SER A 263 1.17 1.94 -18.16
C SER A 263 0.01 1.37 -17.32
N ILE A 264 -0.03 1.66 -16.02
CA ILE A 264 -1.15 1.26 -15.14
C ILE A 264 -2.45 1.95 -15.59
N PHE A 265 -2.43 3.23 -15.97
CA PHE A 265 -3.60 3.92 -16.54
C PHE A 265 -4.11 3.26 -17.81
N THR A 266 -3.22 2.74 -18.66
CA THR A 266 -3.62 2.00 -19.87
C THR A 266 -4.45 0.77 -19.50
N VAL A 267 -4.01 -0.01 -18.51
CA VAL A 267 -4.75 -1.19 -18.02
C VAL A 267 -6.07 -0.78 -17.38
N LYS A 268 -6.07 0.23 -16.49
CA LYS A 268 -7.28 0.78 -15.87
C LYS A 268 -8.32 1.17 -16.93
N ASN A 269 -7.92 1.94 -17.94
CA ASN A 269 -8.81 2.43 -18.98
C ASN A 269 -9.33 1.30 -19.91
N SER A 270 -8.66 0.15 -19.91
CA SER A 270 -9.07 -1.03 -20.68
C SER A 270 -9.99 -1.97 -19.90
N PHE A 271 -10.16 -1.77 -18.59
CA PHE A 271 -10.97 -2.62 -17.73
C PHE A 271 -12.06 -1.86 -16.97
N ASN A 272 -11.69 -0.89 -16.12
CA ASN A 272 -12.61 -0.04 -15.35
C ASN A 272 -12.06 1.38 -15.30
N HIS A 273 -12.58 2.27 -16.13
CA HIS A 273 -12.04 3.63 -16.26
C HIS A 273 -12.56 4.62 -15.20
N PHE A 274 -13.52 4.23 -14.35
CA PHE A 274 -14.02 5.02 -13.22
C PHE A 274 -13.93 4.25 -11.89
N PRO A 275 -12.73 3.80 -11.45
CA PRO A 275 -12.61 2.90 -10.30
C PRO A 275 -12.93 3.56 -8.96
N VAL A 276 -12.69 4.87 -8.82
CA VAL A 276 -12.88 5.61 -7.56
C VAL A 276 -14.07 6.55 -7.70
N ASP A 277 -15.09 6.35 -6.87
CA ASP A 277 -16.30 7.15 -6.87
C ASP A 277 -16.08 8.59 -6.34
N PHE A 278 -17.07 9.45 -6.59
CA PHE A 278 -17.01 10.86 -6.23
C PHE A 278 -16.85 11.10 -4.72
N LEU A 279 -17.51 10.30 -3.88
CA LEU A 279 -17.42 10.47 -2.42
C LEU A 279 -16.08 10.00 -1.89
N ALA A 280 -15.53 8.89 -2.41
CA ALA A 280 -14.20 8.40 -2.05
C ALA A 280 -13.10 9.41 -2.46
N GLN A 281 -13.20 10.00 -3.66
CA GLN A 281 -12.25 11.05 -4.10
C GLN A 281 -12.33 12.28 -3.18
N THR A 282 -13.54 12.74 -2.86
CA THR A 282 -13.78 13.90 -1.99
C THR A 282 -13.24 13.65 -0.58
N ALA A 283 -13.60 12.52 -0.01
CA ALA A 283 -13.20 12.10 1.34
C ALA A 283 -11.69 11.89 1.43
N GLY A 284 -11.08 11.21 0.44
CA GLY A 284 -9.63 10.98 0.37
C GLY A 284 -8.84 12.28 0.27
N THR A 285 -9.32 13.23 -0.54
CA THR A 285 -8.72 14.58 -0.64
C THR A 285 -8.74 15.31 0.71
N ALA A 286 -9.86 15.23 1.46
CA ALA A 286 -9.97 15.83 2.79
C ALA A 286 -9.07 15.11 3.81
N SER A 287 -8.94 13.79 3.72
CA SER A 287 -8.06 13.00 4.55
C SER A 287 -6.59 13.40 4.39
N CYS A 288 -6.09 13.50 3.15
CA CYS A 288 -4.70 13.91 2.88
C CYS A 288 -4.36 15.26 3.53
N LYS A 289 -5.28 16.21 3.52
CA LYS A 289 -5.11 17.53 4.14
C LYS A 289 -5.06 17.51 5.67
N ALA A 290 -5.42 16.40 6.30
CA ALA A 290 -5.38 16.20 7.75
C ALA A 290 -4.18 15.33 8.21
N ALA A 291 -3.09 15.32 7.46
CA ALA A 291 -1.91 14.48 7.71
C ALA A 291 -1.40 14.54 9.16
N ALA A 292 -1.40 15.72 9.79
CA ALA A 292 -0.98 15.92 11.17
C ALA A 292 -1.81 15.11 12.21
N TYR A 293 -3.11 14.95 11.96
CA TYR A 293 -3.97 14.11 12.80
C TYR A 293 -3.57 12.64 12.68
N TYR A 294 -3.39 12.14 11.48
CA TYR A 294 -3.02 10.75 11.23
C TYR A 294 -1.60 10.44 11.69
N ALA A 295 -0.68 11.39 11.59
CA ALA A 295 0.68 11.26 12.12
C ALA A 295 0.67 11.04 13.65
N LYS A 296 -0.13 11.80 14.39
CA LYS A 296 -0.30 11.61 15.85
C LYS A 296 -0.89 10.24 16.17
N ASN A 297 -1.91 9.81 15.42
CA ASN A 297 -2.54 8.51 15.62
C ASN A 297 -1.59 7.36 15.30
N ALA A 298 -0.86 7.44 14.20
CA ALA A 298 0.14 6.42 13.84
C ALA A 298 1.24 6.31 14.92
N ALA A 299 1.75 7.43 15.42
CA ALA A 299 2.72 7.45 16.53
C ALA A 299 2.14 6.83 17.82
N ALA A 300 0.88 7.09 18.15
CA ALA A 300 0.22 6.47 19.30
C ALA A 300 0.10 4.96 19.14
N ILE A 301 -0.29 4.46 17.96
CA ILE A 301 -0.36 3.01 17.67
C ILE A 301 1.02 2.36 17.82
N VAL A 302 2.07 3.00 17.29
CA VAL A 302 3.45 2.50 17.42
C VAL A 302 3.87 2.41 18.89
N GLN A 303 3.56 3.43 19.70
CA GLN A 303 3.86 3.41 21.15
C GLN A 303 3.13 2.27 21.87
N GLU A 304 1.86 2.04 21.57
CA GLU A 304 1.10 0.94 22.19
C GLU A 304 1.61 -0.44 21.72
N ARG A 305 1.94 -0.60 20.44
CA ARG A 305 2.61 -1.80 19.93
C ARG A 305 3.88 -2.12 20.72
N ASP A 306 4.74 -1.12 20.91
CA ASP A 306 6.04 -1.30 21.56
C ASP A 306 5.86 -1.66 23.04
N LYS A 307 4.92 -1.02 23.75
CA LYS A 307 4.55 -1.37 25.15
C LYS A 307 4.01 -2.80 25.23
N PHE A 308 3.11 -3.19 24.33
CA PHE A 308 2.51 -4.52 24.33
C PHE A 308 3.55 -5.59 24.00
N SER A 309 4.43 -5.36 23.03
CA SER A 309 5.54 -6.25 22.70
C SER A 309 6.48 -6.45 23.89
N ALA A 310 6.84 -5.36 24.59
CA ALA A 310 7.65 -5.44 25.78
C ALA A 310 6.96 -6.24 26.92
N PHE A 311 5.66 -6.03 27.11
CA PHE A 311 4.87 -6.80 28.07
C PHE A 311 4.86 -8.30 27.75
N LEU A 312 4.65 -8.67 26.50
CA LEU A 312 4.63 -10.07 26.07
C LEU A 312 5.99 -10.75 26.32
N ARG A 313 7.09 -10.11 25.91
CA ARG A 313 8.46 -10.62 26.14
C ARG A 313 8.76 -10.81 27.63
N LYS A 314 8.39 -9.82 28.47
CA LYS A 314 8.54 -9.91 29.93
C LYS A 314 7.79 -11.11 30.52
N ASN A 315 6.70 -11.54 29.91
CA ASN A 315 5.89 -12.70 30.34
C ASN A 315 6.26 -14.00 29.59
N GLY A 316 7.42 -14.08 28.93
CA GLY A 316 7.96 -15.28 28.32
C GLY A 316 7.40 -15.64 26.94
N TRP A 317 6.67 -14.72 26.31
CA TRP A 317 6.19 -14.94 24.93
C TRP A 317 7.29 -14.63 23.93
N PHE A 318 7.35 -15.45 22.87
CA PHE A 318 8.15 -15.12 21.70
C PHE A 318 7.42 -14.02 20.90
N VAL A 319 8.13 -12.94 20.61
CA VAL A 319 7.64 -11.83 19.79
C VAL A 319 8.69 -11.55 18.73
N ILE A 320 8.28 -11.55 17.47
CA ILE A 320 9.14 -11.15 16.35
C ILE A 320 9.51 -9.67 16.53
N ASP A 321 10.78 -9.33 16.30
CA ASP A 321 11.33 -7.96 16.43
C ASP A 321 11.16 -7.13 15.15
#